data_5c7c381658706f404a11bf76867d2da6
#
_entry.id   5c7c381658706f404a11bf76867d2da6
#
_cell.length_a   1.000
_cell.length_b   1.000
_cell.length_c   1.000
_cell.angle_alpha   90.00
_cell.angle_beta   90.00
_cell.angle_gamma   90.00
#
_symmetry.space_group_name_H-M   'P 1'
#
loop_
_entity.id
_entity.type
_entity.pdbx_description
1 polymer ?
#
loop_
_entity_poly.entity_id
_entity_poly.type
_entity_poly.pdbx_seq_one_letter_code
_entity_poly.pdbx_strand_id
1 'polypeptide(L)'
;MKVVGITGRSGCGKSSATNFLREKGYPCIDADLVAREVLLPGSPCIAQLQQVFGADIADENGTVRRRLLADRAFATPEGKAALDGLTHPEIVRRIRAAKQAAQDAGAPLFVLDGRTLPLWTVRSLSARRLRRAATP
;
A
#
# COMPACT_ATOMS: atom_id res chain seq x y z
N MET A 1 7.07 -11.20 -16.15
CA MET A 1 7.40 -9.90 -15.54
C MET A 1 7.96 -10.12 -14.14
N LYS A 2 9.03 -9.42 -13.81
CA LYS A 2 9.60 -9.46 -12.47
C LYS A 2 9.00 -8.37 -11.60
N VAL A 3 8.78 -8.68 -10.32
CA VAL A 3 8.33 -7.71 -9.33
C VAL A 3 9.50 -7.42 -8.39
N VAL A 4 9.83 -6.13 -8.26
CA VAL A 4 10.91 -5.69 -7.38
C VAL A 4 10.30 -4.84 -6.27
N GLY A 5 10.54 -5.23 -5.03
CA GLY A 5 10.15 -4.46 -3.86
C GLY A 5 11.32 -3.58 -3.39
N ILE A 6 11.07 -2.29 -3.25
CA ILE A 6 12.04 -1.36 -2.69
C ILE A 6 11.52 -0.89 -1.34
N THR A 7 12.26 -1.20 -0.29
CA THR A 7 11.92 -0.81 1.08
C THR A 7 13.05 0.04 1.66
N GLY A 8 12.72 0.82 2.66
CA GLY A 8 13.72 1.60 3.36
C GLY A 8 13.19 2.95 3.83
N ARG A 9 13.93 3.58 4.73
CA ARG A 9 13.61 4.91 5.23
C ARG A 9 13.98 5.98 4.20
N SER A 10 13.29 7.11 4.24
CA SER A 10 13.69 8.30 3.50
C SER A 10 15.15 8.63 3.83
N GLY A 11 15.95 8.89 2.82
CA GLY A 11 17.35 9.24 2.98
C GLY A 11 18.32 8.07 2.85
N CYS A 12 17.84 6.83 2.70
CA CYS A 12 18.69 5.64 2.52
C CYS A 12 18.93 5.27 1.04
N GLY A 13 18.81 6.23 0.13
CA GLY A 13 18.99 5.98 -1.29
C GLY A 13 17.78 5.36 -1.99
N LYS A 14 16.71 5.09 -1.26
CA LYS A 14 15.47 4.51 -1.78
C LYS A 14 14.86 5.38 -2.89
N SER A 15 14.77 6.69 -2.65
CA SER A 15 14.19 7.62 -3.63
C SER A 15 14.98 7.68 -4.92
N SER A 16 16.31 7.61 -4.82
CA SER A 16 17.19 7.60 -5.99
C SER A 16 17.01 6.34 -6.83
N ALA A 17 16.89 5.17 -6.18
CA ALA A 17 16.65 3.91 -6.86
C ALA A 17 15.29 3.89 -7.54
N THR A 18 14.24 4.37 -6.87
CA THR A 18 12.89 4.45 -7.42
C THR A 18 12.86 5.41 -8.61
N ASN A 19 13.46 6.57 -8.49
CA ASN A 19 13.53 7.56 -9.57
C ASN A 19 14.29 7.03 -10.78
N PHE A 20 15.39 6.33 -10.56
CA PHE A 20 16.17 5.72 -11.63
C PHE A 20 15.31 4.73 -12.42
N LEU A 21 14.59 3.84 -11.74
CA LEU A 21 13.73 2.87 -12.39
C LEU A 21 12.55 3.53 -13.11
N ARG A 22 12.01 4.58 -12.52
CA ARG A 22 10.91 5.35 -13.12
C ARG A 22 11.38 6.07 -14.40
N GLU A 23 12.57 6.62 -14.41
CA GLU A 23 13.18 7.24 -15.59
C GLU A 23 13.44 6.25 -16.70
N LYS A 24 13.70 4.98 -16.36
CA LYS A 24 13.85 3.91 -17.33
C LYS A 24 12.52 3.44 -17.93
N GLY A 25 11.40 4.01 -17.47
CA GLY A 25 10.09 3.67 -17.99
C GLY A 25 9.42 2.47 -17.34
N TYR A 26 9.97 1.98 -16.23
CA TYR A 26 9.35 0.88 -15.50
C TYR A 26 8.16 1.39 -14.68
N PRO A 27 7.02 0.66 -14.69
CA PRO A 27 5.89 1.04 -13.84
C PRO A 27 6.25 0.88 -12.37
N CYS A 28 5.97 1.92 -11.60
CA CYS A 28 6.23 1.97 -10.17
C CYS A 28 4.94 2.30 -9.44
N ILE A 29 4.70 1.64 -8.33
CA ILE A 29 3.60 1.97 -7.43
C ILE A 29 4.13 2.18 -6.02
N ASP A 30 3.63 3.22 -5.36
CA ASP A 30 3.96 3.52 -3.97
C ASP A 30 2.88 2.91 -3.07
N ALA A 31 3.27 1.87 -2.32
CA ALA A 31 2.34 1.18 -1.43
C ALA A 31 1.85 2.07 -0.29
N ASP A 32 2.67 3.01 0.18
CA ASP A 32 2.25 3.95 1.22
C ASP A 32 1.17 4.90 0.70
N LEU A 33 1.29 5.31 -0.56
CA LEU A 33 0.28 6.13 -1.21
C LEU A 33 -1.03 5.35 -1.42
N VAL A 34 -0.94 4.09 -1.83
CA VAL A 34 -2.12 3.22 -1.96
C VAL A 34 -2.82 3.06 -0.61
N ALA A 35 -2.05 2.88 0.47
CA ALA A 35 -2.62 2.79 1.81
C ALA A 35 -3.39 4.05 2.21
N ARG A 36 -2.96 5.22 1.76
CA ARG A 36 -3.71 6.46 1.95
C ARG A 36 -4.94 6.54 1.07
N GLU A 37 -4.83 6.09 -0.16
CA GLU A 37 -5.93 6.13 -1.14
C GLU A 37 -7.12 5.27 -0.72
N VAL A 38 -6.88 4.16 -0.01
CA VAL A 38 -7.98 3.32 0.47
C VAL A 38 -8.80 3.99 1.58
N LEU A 39 -8.34 5.12 2.10
CA LEU A 39 -9.06 5.94 3.08
C LEU A 39 -9.68 7.20 2.46
N LEU A 40 -9.58 7.38 1.14
CA LEU A 40 -10.21 8.51 0.46
C LEU A 40 -11.71 8.28 0.30
N PRO A 41 -12.50 9.38 0.17
CA PRO A 41 -13.95 9.25 -0.03
C PRO A 41 -14.28 8.31 -1.18
N GLY A 42 -15.29 7.47 -1.00
CA GLY A 42 -15.70 6.49 -1.99
C GLY A 42 -15.04 5.12 -1.84
N SER A 43 -14.08 4.98 -0.94
CA SER A 43 -13.46 3.68 -0.69
C SER A 43 -14.41 2.73 0.03
N PRO A 44 -14.46 1.44 -0.36
CA PRO A 44 -15.30 0.46 0.34
C PRO A 44 -14.84 0.18 1.77
N CYS A 45 -13.58 0.50 2.11
CA CYS A 45 -13.06 0.30 3.46
C CYS A 45 -13.69 1.23 4.49
N ILE A 46 -14.13 2.42 4.08
CA ILE A 46 -14.62 3.44 5.01
C ILE A 46 -15.84 2.96 5.79
N ALA A 47 -16.82 2.37 5.11
CA ALA A 47 -18.02 1.86 5.76
C ALA A 47 -17.69 0.75 6.77
N GLN A 48 -16.77 -0.13 6.42
CA GLN A 48 -16.34 -1.21 7.31
C GLN A 48 -15.60 -0.65 8.53
N LEU A 49 -14.75 0.34 8.34
CA LEU A 49 -14.03 1.01 9.43
C LEU A 49 -14.99 1.75 10.36
N GLN A 50 -16.02 2.37 9.82
CA GLN A 50 -17.06 3.04 10.62
C GLN A 50 -17.80 2.06 11.52
N GLN A 51 -18.04 0.84 11.06
CA GLN A 51 -18.70 -0.20 11.87
C GLN A 51 -17.83 -0.65 13.04
N VAL A 52 -16.51 -0.65 12.87
CA VAL A 52 -15.58 -1.10 13.91
C VAL A 52 -15.15 0.02 14.83
N PHE A 53 -14.85 1.20 14.30
CA PHE A 53 -14.24 2.31 15.03
C PHE A 53 -15.20 3.48 15.31
N GLY A 54 -16.40 3.43 14.76
CA GLY A 54 -17.39 4.47 14.95
C GLY A 54 -17.66 5.29 13.69
N ALA A 55 -18.92 5.71 13.52
CA ALA A 55 -19.35 6.47 12.36
C ALA A 55 -18.66 7.83 12.24
N ASP A 56 -18.19 8.38 13.36
CA ASP A 56 -17.55 9.69 13.43
C ASP A 56 -16.10 9.72 12.95
N ILE A 57 -15.52 8.57 12.56
CA ILE A 57 -14.20 8.54 11.93
C ILE A 57 -14.20 9.15 10.52
N ALA A 58 -15.36 9.31 9.91
CA ALA A 58 -15.52 10.00 8.65
C ALA A 58 -16.52 11.14 8.84
N ASP A 59 -16.31 12.24 8.09
CA ASP A 59 -17.22 13.38 8.13
C ASP A 59 -18.39 13.20 7.14
N GLU A 60 -19.23 14.24 7.01
CA GLU A 60 -20.39 14.24 6.12
C GLU A 60 -20.02 14.02 4.64
N ASN A 61 -18.82 14.40 4.25
CA ASN A 61 -18.32 14.27 2.89
C ASN A 61 -17.65 12.92 2.65
N GLY A 62 -17.59 12.06 3.65
CA GLY A 62 -16.92 10.78 3.56
C GLY A 62 -15.40 10.87 3.74
N THR A 63 -14.89 12.01 4.14
CA THR A 63 -13.45 12.19 4.41
C THR A 63 -13.09 11.59 5.74
N VAL A 64 -12.13 10.68 5.75
CA VAL A 64 -11.68 10.01 6.98
C VAL A 64 -10.89 10.97 7.85
N ARG A 65 -11.25 11.02 9.12
CA ARG A 65 -10.50 11.72 10.15
C ARG A 65 -9.35 10.82 10.59
N ARG A 66 -8.25 10.89 9.87
CA ARG A 66 -7.12 9.95 10.02
C ARG A 66 -6.57 9.88 11.43
N ARG A 67 -6.46 11.03 12.09
CA ARG A 67 -5.93 11.09 13.46
C ARG A 67 -6.85 10.39 14.43
N LEU A 68 -8.15 10.62 14.31
CA LEU A 68 -9.14 9.96 15.18
C LEU A 68 -9.13 8.44 14.94
N LEU A 69 -9.10 8.02 13.68
CA LEU A 69 -9.02 6.62 13.33
C LEU A 69 -7.75 5.98 13.88
N ALA A 70 -6.60 6.65 13.71
CA ALA A 70 -5.33 6.16 14.23
C ALA A 70 -5.34 6.04 15.75
N ASP A 71 -5.86 7.06 16.45
CA ASP A 71 -5.95 7.04 17.92
C ASP A 71 -6.78 5.86 18.41
N ARG A 72 -7.89 5.58 17.75
CA ARG A 72 -8.76 4.45 18.12
C ARG A 72 -8.16 3.10 17.73
N ALA A 73 -7.58 3.00 16.54
CA ALA A 73 -7.00 1.76 16.05
C ALA A 73 -5.76 1.36 16.86
N PHE A 74 -4.91 2.31 17.19
CA PHE A 74 -3.68 2.05 17.93
C PHE A 74 -3.85 2.03 19.45
N ALA A 75 -5.06 2.25 19.96
CA ALA A 75 -5.34 2.17 21.37
C ALA A 75 -5.17 0.74 21.91
N THR A 76 -5.42 -0.27 21.10
CA THR A 76 -5.29 -1.68 21.45
C THR A 76 -4.64 -2.47 20.31
N PRO A 77 -3.97 -3.62 20.60
CA PRO A 77 -3.48 -4.50 19.53
C PRO A 77 -4.59 -5.04 18.64
N GLU A 78 -5.77 -5.29 19.19
CA GLU A 78 -6.95 -5.76 18.47
C GLU A 78 -7.44 -4.69 17.48
N GLY A 79 -7.41 -3.43 17.88
CA GLY A 79 -7.77 -2.31 17.02
C GLY A 79 -6.85 -2.20 15.81
N LYS A 80 -5.55 -2.32 16.03
CA LYS A 80 -4.57 -2.32 14.94
C LYS A 80 -4.79 -3.50 14.00
N ALA A 81 -5.02 -4.69 14.56
CA ALA A 81 -5.29 -5.88 13.76
C ALA A 81 -6.56 -5.74 12.92
N ALA A 82 -7.60 -5.12 13.48
CA ALA A 82 -8.85 -4.86 12.76
C ALA A 82 -8.63 -3.85 11.62
N LEU A 83 -7.90 -2.77 11.86
CA LEU A 83 -7.56 -1.79 10.84
C LEU A 83 -6.81 -2.44 9.69
N ASP A 84 -5.78 -3.19 10.00
CA ASP A 84 -4.98 -3.89 9.00
C ASP A 84 -5.83 -4.91 8.23
N GLY A 85 -6.62 -5.71 8.94
CA GLY A 85 -7.48 -6.73 8.32
C GLY A 85 -8.54 -6.17 7.39
N LEU A 86 -8.98 -4.94 7.60
CA LEU A 86 -9.97 -4.27 6.74
C LEU A 86 -9.32 -3.54 5.56
N THR A 87 -8.11 -3.00 5.73
CA THR A 87 -7.44 -2.21 4.70
C THR A 87 -6.52 -3.02 3.80
N HIS A 88 -5.83 -4.03 4.32
CA HIS A 88 -4.86 -4.82 3.56
C HIS A 88 -5.45 -5.50 2.32
N PRO A 89 -6.62 -6.14 2.38
CA PRO A 89 -7.18 -6.76 1.17
C PRO A 89 -7.42 -5.76 0.04
N GLU A 90 -7.89 -4.56 0.37
CA GLU A 90 -8.12 -3.51 -0.61
C GLU A 90 -6.80 -2.96 -1.17
N ILE A 91 -5.80 -2.78 -0.32
CA ILE A 91 -4.45 -2.36 -0.73
C ILE A 91 -3.87 -3.38 -1.72
N VAL A 92 -3.93 -4.66 -1.37
CA VAL A 92 -3.42 -5.74 -2.22
C VAL A 92 -4.18 -5.78 -3.54
N ARG A 93 -5.50 -5.65 -3.51
CA ARG A 93 -6.33 -5.63 -4.72
C ARG A 93 -5.89 -4.52 -5.69
N ARG A 94 -5.68 -3.33 -5.17
CA ARG A 94 -5.25 -2.17 -5.98
C ARG A 94 -3.85 -2.35 -6.55
N ILE A 95 -2.93 -2.90 -5.76
CA ILE A 95 -1.57 -3.18 -6.20
C ILE A 95 -1.58 -4.27 -7.27
N ARG A 96 -2.37 -5.33 -7.09
CA ARG A 96 -2.52 -6.39 -8.09
C ARG A 96 -3.09 -5.87 -9.39
N ALA A 97 -4.05 -4.96 -9.33
CA ALA A 97 -4.63 -4.34 -10.52
C ALA A 97 -3.58 -3.54 -11.29
N ALA A 98 -2.75 -2.78 -10.58
CA ALA A 98 -1.65 -2.03 -11.19
C ALA A 98 -0.60 -2.97 -11.81
N LYS A 99 -0.27 -4.05 -11.12
CA LYS A 99 0.64 -5.08 -11.63
C LYS A 99 0.09 -5.73 -12.89
N GLN A 100 -1.20 -6.08 -12.89
CA GLN A 100 -1.84 -6.68 -14.05
C GLN A 100 -1.84 -5.73 -15.26
N ALA A 101 -2.13 -4.45 -15.03
CA ALA A 101 -2.07 -3.44 -16.08
C ALA A 101 -0.66 -3.32 -16.67
N ALA A 102 0.37 -3.36 -15.81
CA ALA A 102 1.76 -3.33 -16.24
C ALA A 102 2.11 -4.59 -17.06
N GLN A 103 1.64 -5.74 -16.62
CA GLN A 103 1.86 -7.01 -17.31
C GLN A 103 1.17 -7.02 -18.68
N ASP A 104 -0.05 -6.53 -18.76
CA ASP A 104 -0.81 -6.43 -20.02
C ASP A 104 -0.16 -5.46 -20.98
N ALA A 105 0.51 -4.42 -20.48
CA ALA A 105 1.27 -3.47 -21.28
C ALA A 105 2.64 -4.03 -21.72
N GLY A 106 2.99 -5.25 -21.31
CA GLY A 106 4.26 -5.87 -21.68
C GLY A 106 5.47 -5.39 -20.89
N ALA A 107 5.27 -4.79 -19.73
CA ALA A 107 6.37 -4.31 -18.90
C ALA A 107 7.24 -5.48 -18.40
N PRO A 108 8.58 -5.40 -18.53
CA PRO A 108 9.45 -6.47 -18.04
C PRO A 108 9.65 -6.45 -16.54
N LEU A 109 9.34 -5.33 -15.88
CA LEU A 109 9.58 -5.10 -14.48
C LEU A 109 8.46 -4.24 -13.89
N PHE A 110 8.00 -4.61 -12.70
CA PHE A 110 7.07 -3.83 -11.90
C PHE A 110 7.73 -3.50 -10.56
N VAL A 111 7.76 -2.22 -10.20
CA VAL A 111 8.42 -1.75 -8.99
C VAL A 111 7.37 -1.44 -7.93
N LEU A 112 7.51 -2.08 -6.78
CA LEU A 112 6.68 -1.84 -5.61
C LEU A 112 7.53 -1.12 -4.57
N ASP A 113 7.18 0.12 -4.29
CA ASP A 113 7.90 0.99 -3.37
C ASP A 113 7.07 1.16 -2.09
N GLY A 114 7.73 1.14 -0.94
CA GLY A 114 7.06 1.35 0.34
C GLY A 114 8.06 1.46 1.48
N ARG A 115 7.72 2.30 2.46
CA ARG A 115 8.56 2.56 3.62
C ARG A 115 8.74 1.31 4.48
N THR A 116 7.66 0.59 4.68
CA THR A 116 7.62 -0.70 5.35
C THR A 116 6.72 -1.61 4.53
N LEU A 117 7.32 -2.32 3.56
CA LEU A 117 6.58 -3.34 2.84
C LEU A 117 6.51 -4.60 3.70
N PRO A 118 5.34 -4.95 4.23
CA PRO A 118 5.21 -6.22 4.93
C PRO A 118 5.48 -7.35 3.94
N LEU A 119 6.18 -8.37 4.41
CA LEU A 119 6.56 -9.51 3.57
C LEU A 119 5.34 -10.19 2.94
N TRP A 120 4.20 -10.16 3.63
CA TRP A 120 2.96 -10.75 3.14
C TRP A 120 2.42 -10.04 1.90
N THR A 121 2.55 -8.71 1.81
CA THR A 121 2.14 -7.93 0.64
C THR A 121 2.86 -8.42 -0.59
N VAL A 122 4.14 -8.64 -0.43
CA VAL A 122 5.04 -9.06 -1.48
C VAL A 122 4.74 -10.50 -1.89
N ARG A 123 4.48 -11.38 -0.94
CA ARG A 123 4.09 -12.77 -1.19
C ARG A 123 2.74 -12.89 -1.88
N SER A 124 1.81 -12.01 -1.55
CA SER A 124 0.48 -11.99 -2.15
C SER A 124 0.50 -11.60 -3.62
N LEU A 125 1.52 -10.88 -4.05
CA LEU A 125 1.63 -10.34 -5.41
C LEU A 125 2.37 -11.24 -6.36
N SER A 126 3.13 -12.20 -5.87
CA SER A 126 3.96 -13.05 -6.70
C SER A 126 4.04 -14.46 -6.13
N ALA A 127 3.75 -15.44 -6.98
CA ALA A 127 4.05 -16.84 -6.69
C ALA A 127 5.55 -17.14 -6.86
N ARG A 128 6.34 -16.16 -7.31
CA ARG A 128 7.76 -16.30 -7.57
C ARG A 128 8.58 -15.45 -6.61
N ARG A 129 9.82 -15.88 -6.41
CA ARG A 129 10.80 -15.21 -5.57
C ARG A 129 10.88 -13.73 -5.82
N LEU A 130 10.68 -12.96 -4.77
CA LEU A 130 10.90 -11.54 -4.77
C LEU A 130 12.33 -11.23 -4.36
N ARG A 131 12.98 -10.44 -5.19
CA ARG A 131 14.26 -9.87 -4.82
C ARG A 131 14.01 -8.55 -4.10
N ARG A 132 14.49 -8.45 -2.88
CA ARG A 132 14.65 -7.15 -2.26
C ARG A 132 15.77 -6.44 -3.01
N ALA A 133 15.48 -5.27 -3.55
CA ALA A 133 16.55 -4.37 -3.92
C ALA A 133 17.27 -4.01 -2.61
N ALA A 134 18.52 -4.43 -2.48
CA ALA A 134 19.31 -4.02 -1.35
C ALA A 134 19.47 -2.52 -1.42
N THR A 135 18.94 -1.83 -0.45
CA THR A 135 19.31 -0.44 -0.21
C THR A 135 20.57 -0.47 0.63
N PRO A 136 21.65 0.12 0.14
CA PRO A 136 22.86 0.27 0.92
C PRO A 136 22.61 1.07 2.19
#